data_0e1312c8115533b3ea506e956e1d0af6
#
_entry.id   0e1312c8115533b3ea506e956e1d0af6
#
_cell.length_a   1.000
_cell.length_b   1.000
_cell.length_c   1.000
_cell.angle_alpha   90.00
_cell.angle_beta   90.00
_cell.angle_gamma   90.00
#
_symmetry.space_group_name_H-M   'P 1'
#
loop_
_entity.id
_entity.type
_entity.pdbx_description
1 polymer ?
#
loop_
_entity_poly.entity_id
_entity_poly.type
_entity_poly.pdbx_seq_one_letter_code
_entity_poly.pdbx_strand_id
1 'polypeptide(L)'
;CALPIFSASSSILTKKGIFSIETIVEKMCHAPAQIYGICNRGYIREGYQADLVLVSHGERWEVNTENIPSKCGWSPLEGNSFRWKVEKTFANGHLIYSDGQVDDTYRGEELRFDY
;
A
#
# COMPACT_ATOMS: atom_id res chain seq x y z
N CYS A 1 -2.77 -5.84 5.15
CA CYS A 1 -2.76 -6.76 3.97
C CYS A 1 -2.79 -6.08 2.60
N ALA A 2 -2.80 -4.75 2.50
CA ALA A 2 -2.85 -4.06 1.20
C ALA A 2 -1.47 -3.91 0.52
N LEU A 3 -0.38 -4.01 1.25
CA LEU A 3 0.97 -3.76 0.77
C LEU A 3 1.44 -4.64 -0.40
N PRO A 4 1.29 -5.98 -0.36
CA PRO A 4 1.68 -6.83 -1.48
C PRO A 4 0.82 -6.61 -2.73
N ILE A 5 -0.47 -6.32 -2.54
CA ILE A 5 -1.42 -6.08 -3.64
C ILE A 5 -1.06 -4.78 -4.37
N PHE A 6 -0.69 -3.72 -3.63
CA PHE A 6 -0.30 -2.45 -4.23
C PHE A 6 0.95 -2.59 -5.11
N SER A 7 2.01 -3.22 -4.60
CA SER A 7 3.25 -3.41 -5.37
C SER A 7 3.04 -4.33 -6.58
N ALA A 8 2.29 -5.41 -6.42
CA ALA A 8 1.96 -6.31 -7.51
C ALA A 8 1.11 -5.63 -8.59
N SER A 9 0.03 -4.97 -8.20
CA SER A 9 -0.86 -4.25 -9.12
C SER A 9 -0.13 -3.15 -9.87
N SER A 10 0.65 -2.32 -9.16
CA SER A 10 1.42 -1.25 -9.79
C SER A 10 2.47 -1.78 -10.77
N SER A 11 3.18 -2.86 -10.42
CA SER A 11 4.17 -3.47 -11.32
C SER A 11 3.55 -4.10 -12.56
N ILE A 12 2.42 -4.77 -12.43
CA ILE A 12 1.76 -5.44 -13.55
C ILE A 12 1.07 -4.41 -14.46
N LEU A 13 0.37 -3.45 -13.87
CA LEU A 13 -0.47 -2.51 -14.60
C LEU A 13 0.33 -1.41 -15.27
N THR A 14 1.37 -0.88 -14.63
CA THR A 14 2.27 0.11 -15.24
C THR A 14 3.21 -0.51 -16.28
N LYS A 15 3.69 -1.75 -16.05
CA LYS A 15 4.56 -2.44 -17.02
C LYS A 15 3.85 -2.73 -18.33
N LYS A 16 2.53 -2.97 -18.29
CA LYS A 16 1.71 -3.16 -19.49
C LYS A 16 1.18 -1.86 -20.10
N GLY A 17 1.49 -0.70 -19.50
CA GLY A 17 0.97 0.60 -19.96
C GLY A 17 -0.55 0.74 -19.85
N ILE A 18 -1.20 -0.11 -19.04
CA ILE A 18 -2.66 -0.15 -18.96
C ILE A 18 -3.19 1.00 -18.09
N PHE A 19 -2.47 1.32 -17.01
CA PHE A 19 -2.84 2.42 -16.10
C PHE A 19 -1.63 3.28 -15.74
N SER A 20 -1.86 4.59 -15.64
CA SER A 20 -0.90 5.51 -15.05
C SER A 20 -0.91 5.43 -13.52
N ILE A 21 0.14 5.95 -12.88
CA ILE A 21 0.21 6.01 -11.40
C ILE A 21 -0.95 6.83 -10.84
N GLU A 22 -1.30 7.93 -11.50
CA GLU A 22 -2.42 8.80 -11.11
C GLU A 22 -3.74 8.04 -11.11
N THR A 23 -3.98 7.22 -12.13
CA THR A 23 -5.17 6.36 -12.21
C THR A 23 -5.21 5.34 -11.07
N ILE A 24 -4.07 4.75 -10.73
CA ILE A 24 -3.96 3.80 -9.62
C ILE A 24 -4.29 4.50 -8.30
N VAL A 25 -3.70 5.67 -8.04
CA VAL A 25 -3.98 6.47 -6.84
C VAL A 25 -5.46 6.87 -6.78
N GLU A 26 -6.01 7.34 -7.88
CA GLU A 26 -7.45 7.67 -7.96
C GLU A 26 -8.32 6.47 -7.56
N LYS A 27 -8.08 5.30 -8.14
CA LYS A 27 -8.91 4.11 -7.90
C LYS A 27 -8.68 3.45 -6.55
N MET A 28 -7.49 3.53 -5.99
CA MET A 28 -7.14 2.85 -4.74
C MET A 28 -7.20 3.74 -3.49
N CYS A 29 -7.16 5.06 -3.65
CA CYS A 29 -7.18 6.00 -2.54
C CYS A 29 -8.39 6.93 -2.59
N HIS A 30 -8.54 7.70 -3.67
CA HIS A 30 -9.57 8.74 -3.77
C HIS A 30 -10.98 8.13 -3.89
N ALA A 31 -11.20 7.25 -4.85
CA ALA A 31 -12.50 6.67 -5.11
C ALA A 31 -13.06 5.89 -3.91
N PRO A 32 -12.31 5.02 -3.21
CA PRO A 32 -12.80 4.38 -2.00
C PRO A 32 -13.19 5.38 -0.90
N ALA A 33 -12.38 6.41 -0.68
CA ALA A 33 -12.69 7.44 0.32
C ALA A 33 -14.00 8.16 0.00
N GLN A 34 -14.24 8.47 -1.27
CA GLN A 34 -15.48 9.13 -1.73
C GLN A 34 -16.69 8.19 -1.66
N ILE A 35 -16.56 6.95 -2.18
CA ILE A 35 -17.67 6.00 -2.25
C ILE A 35 -18.18 5.62 -0.85
N TYR A 36 -17.27 5.44 0.08
CA TYR A 36 -17.61 5.06 1.45
C TYR A 36 -17.75 6.24 2.41
N GLY A 37 -17.62 7.49 1.93
CA GLY A 37 -17.72 8.68 2.78
C GLY A 37 -16.67 8.72 3.90
N ILE A 38 -15.43 8.27 3.64
CA ILE A 38 -14.39 8.22 4.67
C ILE A 38 -13.86 9.63 4.92
N CYS A 39 -14.02 10.12 6.14
CA CYS A 39 -13.60 11.47 6.51
C CYS A 39 -12.08 11.59 6.61
N ASN A 40 -11.52 12.67 6.06
CA ASN A 40 -10.13 13.10 6.22
C ASN A 40 -9.09 12.04 5.84
N ARG A 41 -9.39 11.17 4.88
CA ARG A 41 -8.48 10.11 4.37
C ARG A 41 -8.56 10.03 2.84
N GLY A 42 -7.64 9.29 2.25
CA GLY A 42 -7.60 9.04 0.82
C GLY A 42 -6.94 10.13 -0.03
N TYR A 43 -6.53 11.24 0.59
CA TYR A 43 -5.86 12.37 -0.05
C TYR A 43 -4.68 12.85 0.78
N ILE A 44 -3.65 13.37 0.11
CA ILE A 44 -2.54 14.09 0.78
C ILE A 44 -2.95 15.56 0.84
N ARG A 45 -3.51 15.98 1.97
CA ARG A 45 -3.98 17.34 2.22
C ARG A 45 -3.71 17.74 3.67
N GLU A 46 -3.53 19.03 3.89
CA GLU A 46 -3.45 19.58 5.24
C GLU A 46 -4.73 19.26 6.03
N GLY A 47 -4.59 18.84 7.28
CA GLY A 47 -5.70 18.42 8.14
C GLY A 47 -6.20 16.99 7.93
N TYR A 48 -5.65 16.27 6.94
CA TYR A 48 -5.98 14.86 6.70
C TYR A 48 -5.06 13.93 7.50
N GLN A 49 -5.54 12.73 7.76
CA GLN A 49 -4.73 11.69 8.41
C GLN A 49 -3.58 11.26 7.50
N ALA A 50 -2.40 11.13 8.08
CA ALA A 50 -1.20 10.74 7.36
C ALA A 50 -1.11 9.21 7.22
N ASP A 51 -1.99 8.65 6.37
CA ASP A 51 -1.93 7.25 5.94
C ASP A 51 -1.18 7.20 4.61
N LEU A 52 0.13 7.00 4.70
CA LEU A 52 1.04 7.17 3.58
C LEU A 52 1.83 5.89 3.31
N VAL A 53 2.11 5.64 2.04
CA VAL A 53 2.99 4.56 1.60
C VAL A 53 4.10 5.15 0.73
N LEU A 54 5.35 4.95 1.13
CA LEU A 54 6.51 5.25 0.31
C LEU A 54 6.86 4.03 -0.52
N VAL A 55 6.93 4.23 -1.83
CA VAL A 55 7.22 3.17 -2.79
C VAL A 55 8.42 3.60 -3.63
N SER A 56 9.41 2.74 -3.75
CA SER A 56 10.52 2.92 -4.67
C SER A 56 10.34 2.10 -5.94
N HIS A 57 10.94 2.58 -7.02
CA HIS A 57 11.06 1.86 -8.27
C HIS A 57 12.53 1.66 -8.58
N GLY A 58 12.98 0.43 -8.67
CA GLY A 58 14.41 0.15 -8.84
C GLY A 58 14.69 -1.30 -9.21
N GLU A 59 15.54 -1.94 -8.45
CA GLU A 59 15.95 -3.32 -8.66
C GLU A 59 14.79 -4.29 -8.60
N ARG A 60 14.90 -5.39 -9.36
CA ARG A 60 13.92 -6.46 -9.31
C ARG A 60 14.06 -7.21 -7.99
N TRP A 61 12.94 -7.46 -7.36
CA TRP A 61 12.85 -8.38 -6.24
C TRP A 61 11.81 -9.47 -6.55
N GLU A 62 11.99 -10.64 -6.01
CA GLU A 62 11.12 -11.79 -6.21
C GLU A 62 10.37 -12.11 -4.92
N VAL A 63 9.09 -12.45 -5.05
CA VAL A 63 8.30 -12.93 -3.92
C VAL A 63 8.69 -14.36 -3.63
N ASN A 64 9.22 -14.60 -2.44
CA ASN A 64 9.58 -15.91 -1.94
C ASN A 64 9.09 -16.10 -0.49
N THR A 65 9.21 -17.30 0.02
CA THR A 65 8.75 -17.66 1.38
C THR A 65 9.38 -16.83 2.49
N GLU A 66 10.59 -16.33 2.28
CA GLU A 66 11.34 -15.55 3.28
C GLU A 66 10.82 -14.12 3.42
N ASN A 67 10.27 -13.56 2.33
CA ASN A 67 9.77 -12.18 2.32
C ASN A 67 8.24 -12.07 2.37
N ILE A 68 7.54 -13.18 2.63
CA ILE A 68 6.10 -13.21 2.84
C ILE A 68 5.79 -13.00 4.33
N PRO A 69 5.23 -11.84 4.74
CA PRO A 69 4.94 -11.55 6.15
C PRO A 69 3.70 -12.29 6.68
N SER A 70 3.01 -13.03 5.82
CA SER A 70 1.80 -13.75 6.19
C SER A 70 2.10 -14.99 7.02
N LYS A 71 1.35 -15.21 8.09
CA LYS A 71 1.46 -16.40 8.94
C LYS A 71 1.19 -17.72 8.20
N CYS A 72 0.49 -17.68 7.07
CA CYS A 72 0.25 -18.89 6.25
C CYS A 72 1.46 -19.32 5.44
N GLY A 73 2.51 -18.49 5.34
CA GLY A 73 3.79 -18.82 4.71
C GLY A 73 3.74 -19.04 3.19
N TRP A 74 2.68 -18.64 2.53
CA TRP A 74 2.56 -18.71 1.08
C TRP A 74 1.88 -17.46 0.49
N SER A 75 2.08 -17.22 -0.80
CA SER A 75 1.45 -16.13 -1.55
C SER A 75 1.11 -16.60 -2.97
N PRO A 76 -0.05 -16.21 -3.52
CA PRO A 76 -0.36 -16.45 -4.94
C PRO A 76 0.59 -15.71 -5.89
N LEU A 77 1.41 -14.82 -5.37
CA LEU A 77 2.42 -14.05 -6.11
C LEU A 77 3.82 -14.65 -6.02
N GLU A 78 4.00 -15.77 -5.33
CA GLU A 78 5.29 -16.45 -5.19
C GLU A 78 5.91 -16.76 -6.55
N GLY A 79 7.21 -16.52 -6.71
CA GLY A 79 7.94 -16.64 -7.98
C GLY A 79 7.76 -15.45 -8.93
N ASN A 80 6.88 -14.50 -8.63
CA ASN A 80 6.76 -13.29 -9.44
C ASN A 80 7.81 -12.26 -9.06
N SER A 81 8.34 -11.57 -10.05
CA SER A 81 9.32 -10.50 -9.85
C SER A 81 8.69 -9.13 -10.08
N PHE A 82 8.97 -8.21 -9.17
CA PHE A 82 8.49 -6.83 -9.19
C PHE A 82 9.65 -5.84 -9.15
N ARG A 83 9.42 -4.63 -9.67
CA ARG A 83 10.36 -3.50 -9.59
C ARG A 83 9.93 -2.43 -8.60
N TRP A 84 8.66 -2.46 -8.20
CA TRP A 84 8.12 -1.58 -7.18
C TRP A 84 8.22 -2.25 -5.82
N LYS A 85 8.76 -1.54 -4.86
CA LYS A 85 8.92 -2.01 -3.48
C LYS A 85 8.36 -0.98 -2.53
N VAL A 86 7.56 -1.44 -1.57
CA VAL A 86 7.15 -0.59 -0.45
C VAL A 86 8.32 -0.50 0.52
N GLU A 87 8.77 0.72 0.79
CA GLU A 87 9.86 0.98 1.72
C GLU A 87 9.33 1.34 3.10
N LYS A 88 8.32 2.21 3.15
CA LYS A 88 7.74 2.66 4.42
C LYS A 88 6.24 2.77 4.32
N THR A 89 5.57 2.50 5.44
CA THR A 89 4.13 2.72 5.58
C THR A 89 3.86 3.46 6.87
N PHE A 90 3.05 4.49 6.77
CA PHE A 90 2.56 5.28 7.91
C PHE A 90 1.06 5.07 8.05
N ALA A 91 0.61 4.89 9.29
CA ALA A 91 -0.79 4.91 9.65
C ALA A 91 -1.03 5.98 10.71
N ASN A 92 -1.94 6.90 10.47
CA ASN A 92 -2.21 8.04 11.35
C ASN A 92 -0.92 8.84 11.72
N GLY A 93 0.05 8.93 10.81
CA GLY A 93 1.33 9.58 11.04
C GLY A 93 2.39 8.73 11.76
N HIS A 94 2.06 7.52 12.21
CA HIS A 94 3.02 6.59 12.84
C HIS A 94 3.66 5.67 11.81
N LEU A 95 4.97 5.51 11.87
CA LEU A 95 5.73 4.59 11.01
C LEU A 95 5.48 3.16 11.48
N ILE A 96 4.67 2.41 10.74
CA ILE A 96 4.28 1.03 11.08
C ILE A 96 5.04 -0.04 10.31
N TYR A 97 5.70 0.35 9.21
CA TYR A 97 6.53 -0.54 8.41
C TYR A 97 7.71 0.23 7.85
N SER A 98 8.90 -0.33 7.98
CA SER A 98 10.13 0.18 7.36
C SER A 98 11.06 -0.98 7.02
N ASP A 99 11.48 -1.07 5.76
CA ASP A 99 12.54 -1.98 5.28
C ASP A 99 12.38 -3.45 5.72
N GLY A 100 11.17 -3.97 5.65
CA GLY A 100 10.86 -5.36 6.02
C GLY A 100 10.47 -5.56 7.49
N GLN A 101 10.60 -4.54 8.33
CA GLN A 101 10.23 -4.59 9.74
C GLN A 101 8.85 -3.99 9.97
N VAL A 102 8.02 -4.67 10.73
CA VAL A 102 6.68 -4.23 11.13
C VAL A 102 6.70 -3.83 12.60
N ASP A 103 6.23 -2.62 12.89
CA ASP A 103 5.89 -2.21 14.26
C ASP A 103 4.44 -2.61 14.54
N ASP A 104 4.26 -3.63 15.35
CA ASP A 104 2.95 -4.15 15.77
C ASP A 104 2.46 -3.56 17.11
N THR A 105 3.22 -2.64 17.69
CA THR A 105 2.85 -1.96 18.94
C THR A 105 1.79 -0.89 18.74
N TYR A 106 1.79 -0.24 17.56
CA TYR A 106 0.81 0.78 17.22
C TYR A 106 -0.52 0.17 16.77
N ARG A 107 -1.61 0.71 17.25
CA ARG A 107 -2.97 0.38 16.83
C ARG A 107 -3.56 1.54 16.01
N GLY A 108 -4.13 1.21 14.85
CA GLY A 108 -4.80 2.18 13.99
C GLY A 108 -6.03 2.80 14.69
N GLU A 109 -6.38 4.00 14.27
CA GLU A 109 -7.58 4.70 14.73
C GLU A 109 -8.81 4.25 13.92
N GLU A 110 -9.98 4.33 14.55
CA GLU A 110 -11.25 4.05 13.92
C GLU A 110 -11.52 5.02 12.76
N LEU A 111 -12.08 4.48 11.67
CA LEU A 111 -12.52 5.30 10.55
C LEU A 111 -13.81 6.06 10.92
N ARG A 112 -13.88 7.31 10.51
CA ARG A 112 -15.11 8.11 10.58
C ARG A 112 -15.71 8.21 9.19
N PHE A 113 -17.03 8.10 9.12
CA PHE A 113 -17.77 8.14 7.88
C PHE A 113 -18.77 9.30 7.93
N ASP A 114 -18.97 9.96 6.79
CA ASP A 114 -19.99 10.97 6.56
C ASP A 114 -20.98 10.40 5.54
N TYR A 115 -22.18 10.10 6.02
CA TYR A 115 -23.27 9.53 5.22
C TYR A 115 -24.33 10.58 4.92
#